data_92f485451066752c1506545df0ea6645
#
_entry.id   92f485451066752c1506545df0ea6645
#
_cell.length_a   1.000
_cell.length_b   1.000
_cell.length_c   1.000
_cell.angle_alpha   90.00
_cell.angle_beta   90.00
_cell.angle_gamma   90.00
#
_symmetry.space_group_name_H-M   'P 1'
#
loop_
_entity.id
_entity.type
_entity.pdbx_description
1 polymer ?
#
loop_
_entity_poly.entity_id
_entity_poly.type
_entity_poly.pdbx_seq_one_letter_code
_entity_poly.pdbx_strand_id
1 'polypeptide(L)'
;RRNAATDVALEIEKLKKENIDGLIVDLRSNGGGSLKTVVDIGGLFIPKGPIVQVKSSRGSRDVLSDNDPKTQWDGSLVILTNELSASASEILAAAMQDYKRAIIIGGKQTFGKGTVQSFVDLNEFLRQNNYGDLGALKITIQKFYRINGGSTQLKGVESDIVVPDKYKYIDIGERDMP
;
A
#
# COMPACT_ATOMS: atom_id res chain seq x y z
N ARG A 1 -10.65 11.70 13.19
CA ARG A 1 -10.09 11.32 11.87
C ARG A 1 -10.61 9.93 11.52
N ARG A 2 -11.16 9.76 10.31
CA ARG A 2 -11.48 8.43 9.78
C ARG A 2 -10.19 7.63 9.63
N ASN A 3 -10.22 6.37 10.05
CA ASN A 3 -9.10 5.44 9.90
C ASN A 3 -9.57 4.27 9.02
N ALA A 4 -9.02 4.15 7.82
CA ALA A 4 -9.45 3.12 6.88
C ALA A 4 -9.29 1.69 7.44
N ALA A 5 -8.30 1.43 8.30
CA ALA A 5 -8.17 0.10 8.91
C ALA A 5 -9.36 -0.22 9.82
N THR A 6 -9.80 0.74 10.63
CA THR A 6 -10.99 0.57 11.47
C THR A 6 -12.25 0.39 10.62
N ASP A 7 -12.39 1.18 9.55
CA ASP A 7 -13.56 1.11 8.67
C ASP A 7 -13.61 -0.26 7.96
N VAL A 8 -12.47 -0.75 7.42
CA VAL A 8 -12.37 -2.09 6.80
C VAL A 8 -12.69 -3.20 7.80
N ALA A 9 -12.16 -3.09 9.02
CA ALA A 9 -12.45 -4.06 10.07
C ALA A 9 -13.95 -4.15 10.39
N LEU A 10 -14.62 -3.01 10.47
CA LEU A 10 -16.06 -2.95 10.72
C LEU A 10 -16.87 -3.54 9.55
N GLU A 11 -16.46 -3.28 8.31
CA GLU A 11 -17.14 -3.86 7.14
C GLU A 11 -16.94 -5.38 7.07
N ILE A 12 -15.75 -5.90 7.38
CA ILE A 12 -15.51 -7.35 7.49
C ILE A 12 -16.46 -7.98 8.52
N GLU A 13 -16.61 -7.37 9.69
CA GLU A 13 -17.52 -7.88 10.73
C GLU A 13 -19.00 -7.87 10.30
N LYS A 14 -19.40 -6.91 9.49
CA LYS A 14 -20.76 -6.88 8.91
C LYS A 14 -20.93 -8.01 7.89
N LEU A 15 -19.99 -8.15 6.97
CA LEU A 15 -20.03 -9.18 5.91
C LEU A 15 -20.00 -10.60 6.48
N LYS A 16 -19.25 -10.84 7.56
CA LYS A 16 -19.23 -12.14 8.25
C LYS A 16 -20.61 -12.57 8.74
N LYS A 17 -21.48 -11.62 9.10
CA LYS A 17 -22.87 -11.94 9.53
C LYS A 17 -23.75 -12.40 8.39
N GLU A 18 -23.36 -12.08 7.15
CA GLU A 18 -24.07 -12.51 5.93
C GLU A 18 -23.60 -13.90 5.43
N ASN A 19 -22.71 -14.59 6.17
CA ASN A 19 -22.16 -15.90 5.83
C ASN A 19 -21.53 -15.95 4.41
N ILE A 20 -20.71 -14.96 4.08
CA ILE A 20 -20.04 -14.86 2.77
C ILE A 20 -19.00 -15.98 2.58
N ASP A 21 -18.86 -16.48 1.35
CA ASP A 21 -17.89 -17.52 0.98
C ASP A 21 -16.48 -16.97 0.71
N GLY A 22 -16.36 -15.68 0.43
CA GLY A 22 -15.10 -15.02 0.12
C GLY A 22 -15.20 -13.51 0.18
N LEU A 23 -14.04 -12.87 0.23
CA LEU A 23 -13.91 -11.42 0.32
C LEU A 23 -13.12 -10.89 -0.88
N ILE A 24 -13.62 -9.82 -1.48
CA ILE A 24 -12.91 -9.06 -2.51
C ILE A 24 -12.55 -7.69 -1.93
N VAL A 25 -11.25 -7.37 -1.96
CA VAL A 25 -10.74 -6.03 -1.64
C VAL A 25 -10.39 -5.32 -2.94
N ASP A 26 -11.14 -4.26 -3.28
CA ASP A 26 -10.91 -3.51 -4.51
C ASP A 26 -9.98 -2.32 -4.25
N LEU A 27 -8.76 -2.43 -4.78
CA LEU A 27 -7.72 -1.39 -4.74
C LEU A 27 -7.52 -0.69 -6.09
N ARG A 28 -8.38 -0.95 -7.07
CA ARG A 28 -8.27 -0.30 -8.37
C ARG A 28 -8.40 1.21 -8.22
N SER A 29 -7.51 1.94 -8.89
CA SER A 29 -7.42 3.40 -8.84
C SER A 29 -7.20 3.98 -7.44
N ASN A 30 -6.70 3.18 -6.50
CA ASN A 30 -6.33 3.63 -5.17
C ASN A 30 -4.83 3.98 -5.13
N GLY A 31 -4.52 5.27 -5.05
CA GLY A 31 -3.15 5.80 -5.03
C GLY A 31 -2.37 5.55 -3.73
N GLY A 32 -2.95 4.82 -2.78
CA GLY A 32 -2.32 4.50 -1.51
C GLY A 32 -2.72 5.42 -0.37
N GLY A 33 -1.85 5.54 0.64
CA GLY A 33 -2.13 6.32 1.85
C GLY A 33 -1.09 6.11 2.93
N SER A 34 -1.53 6.09 4.18
CA SER A 34 -0.65 5.97 5.34
C SER A 34 0.00 4.58 5.44
N LEU A 35 1.32 4.60 5.65
CA LEU A 35 2.11 3.38 5.89
C LEU A 35 1.64 2.62 7.13
N LYS A 36 1.31 3.33 8.22
CA LYS A 36 0.76 2.69 9.42
C LYS A 36 -0.58 2.03 9.11
N THR A 37 -1.46 2.73 8.40
CA THR A 37 -2.80 2.20 8.09
C THR A 37 -2.75 0.93 7.24
N VAL A 38 -1.83 0.83 6.27
CA VAL A 38 -1.72 -0.37 5.46
C VAL A 38 -1.17 -1.56 6.25
N VAL A 39 -0.28 -1.33 7.22
CA VAL A 39 0.16 -2.39 8.15
C VAL A 39 -1.02 -2.89 8.97
N ASP A 40 -1.81 -1.97 9.54
CA ASP A 40 -2.99 -2.31 10.32
C ASP A 40 -4.04 -3.08 9.46
N ILE A 41 -4.24 -2.70 8.18
CA ILE A 41 -5.13 -3.44 7.25
C ILE A 41 -4.57 -4.82 6.94
N GLY A 42 -3.28 -4.94 6.66
CA GLY A 42 -2.65 -6.23 6.39
C GLY A 42 -2.84 -7.23 7.53
N GLY A 43 -2.74 -6.75 8.78
CA GLY A 43 -2.96 -7.55 9.98
C GLY A 43 -4.38 -8.12 10.12
N LEU A 44 -5.38 -7.55 9.42
CA LEU A 44 -6.73 -8.13 9.42
C LEU A 44 -6.79 -9.49 8.73
N PHE A 45 -5.80 -9.82 7.90
CA PHE A 45 -5.80 -10.99 7.02
C PHE A 45 -4.74 -12.04 7.37
N ILE A 46 -3.79 -11.73 8.26
CA ILE A 46 -2.75 -12.64 8.70
C ILE A 46 -2.71 -12.71 10.23
N PRO A 47 -2.22 -13.81 10.83
CA PRO A 47 -2.19 -13.94 12.29
C PRO A 47 -1.16 -13.01 12.97
N LYS A 48 -0.08 -12.70 12.32
CA LYS A 48 0.95 -11.70 12.65
C LYS A 48 2.10 -11.80 11.66
N GLY A 49 2.92 -10.78 11.58
CA GLY A 49 4.16 -10.83 10.81
C GLY A 49 4.46 -9.54 10.03
N PRO A 50 5.56 -9.52 9.30
CA PRO A 50 5.98 -8.36 8.53
C PRO A 50 5.00 -8.06 7.38
N ILE A 51 4.71 -6.80 7.17
CA ILE A 51 3.89 -6.32 6.05
C ILE A 51 4.76 -5.61 5.01
N VAL A 52 5.75 -4.85 5.46
CA VAL A 52 6.62 -4.07 4.59
C VAL A 52 7.94 -3.79 5.29
N GLN A 53 9.00 -3.66 4.51
CA GLN A 53 10.30 -3.19 4.99
C GLN A 53 10.53 -1.79 4.44
N VAL A 54 11.07 -0.88 5.26
CA VAL A 54 11.45 0.46 4.84
C VAL A 54 12.94 0.68 5.08
N LYS A 55 13.59 1.42 4.18
CA LYS A 55 15.01 1.77 4.28
C LYS A 55 15.17 3.27 4.10
N SER A 56 15.78 3.91 5.08
CA SER A 56 16.11 5.34 5.03
C SER A 56 17.35 5.60 4.17
N SER A 57 17.53 6.86 3.78
CA SER A 57 18.75 7.31 3.08
C SER A 57 20.03 7.10 3.92
N ARG A 58 19.90 7.07 5.26
CA ARG A 58 21.01 6.81 6.19
C ARG A 58 21.33 5.33 6.38
N GLY A 59 20.62 4.43 5.64
CA GLY A 59 20.87 3.00 5.66
C GLY A 59 20.13 2.21 6.74
N SER A 60 19.39 2.87 7.67
CA SER A 60 18.55 2.14 8.63
C SER A 60 17.45 1.39 7.90
N ARG A 61 17.18 0.18 8.37
CA ARG A 61 16.13 -0.69 7.86
C ARG A 61 15.18 -1.03 8.99
N ASP A 62 13.91 -0.75 8.78
CA ASP A 62 12.85 -1.06 9.72
C ASP A 62 11.88 -2.05 9.06
N VAL A 63 11.43 -3.04 9.82
CA VAL A 63 10.42 -3.99 9.39
C VAL A 63 9.13 -3.66 10.11
N LEU A 64 8.14 -3.22 9.35
CA LEU A 64 6.83 -2.89 9.89
C LEU A 64 5.95 -4.14 9.85
N SER A 65 5.53 -4.57 11.01
CA SER A 65 4.81 -5.82 11.21
C SER A 65 3.48 -5.58 11.91
N ASP A 66 2.54 -6.44 11.61
CA ASP A 66 1.41 -6.67 12.51
C ASP A 66 1.85 -7.54 13.67
N ASN A 67 1.46 -7.16 14.86
CA ASN A 67 1.79 -7.87 16.12
C ASN A 67 0.56 -8.49 16.79
N ASP A 68 -0.64 -8.27 16.25
CA ASP A 68 -1.88 -8.86 16.76
C ASP A 68 -2.02 -10.30 16.20
N PRO A 69 -2.09 -11.32 17.04
CA PRO A 69 -2.29 -12.69 16.57
C PRO A 69 -3.69 -12.96 16.02
N LYS A 70 -4.62 -12.02 16.15
CA LYS A 70 -6.01 -12.17 15.75
C LYS A 70 -6.19 -11.86 14.27
N THR A 71 -6.42 -12.89 13.47
CA THR A 71 -6.89 -12.72 12.08
C THR A 71 -8.39 -12.42 12.09
N GLN A 72 -8.79 -11.35 11.43
CA GLN A 72 -10.20 -10.98 11.35
C GLN A 72 -10.95 -11.69 10.21
N TRP A 73 -10.26 -11.96 9.09
CA TRP A 73 -10.76 -12.73 7.97
C TRP A 73 -9.73 -13.76 7.52
N ASP A 74 -10.05 -15.03 7.63
CA ASP A 74 -9.21 -16.17 7.24
C ASP A 74 -9.76 -16.96 6.03
N GLY A 75 -10.95 -16.61 5.55
CA GLY A 75 -11.58 -17.18 4.35
C GLY A 75 -10.91 -16.77 3.04
N SER A 76 -11.48 -17.18 1.92
CA SER A 76 -10.99 -16.86 0.58
C SER A 76 -10.87 -15.34 0.38
N LEU A 77 -9.73 -14.87 -0.18
CA LEU A 77 -9.44 -13.46 -0.38
C LEU A 77 -8.92 -13.20 -1.79
N VAL A 78 -9.51 -12.22 -2.45
CA VAL A 78 -9.07 -11.68 -3.73
C VAL A 78 -8.79 -10.19 -3.57
N ILE A 79 -7.72 -9.70 -4.19
CA ILE A 79 -7.42 -8.28 -4.27
C ILE A 79 -7.45 -7.85 -5.74
N LEU A 80 -8.31 -6.88 -6.05
CA LEU A 80 -8.36 -6.28 -7.38
C LEU A 80 -7.41 -5.10 -7.46
N THR A 81 -6.60 -5.05 -8.52
CA THR A 81 -5.63 -3.97 -8.77
C THR A 81 -5.70 -3.48 -10.22
N ASN A 82 -5.17 -2.30 -10.47
CA ASN A 82 -4.90 -1.80 -11.82
C ASN A 82 -3.63 -0.93 -11.82
N GLU A 83 -3.31 -0.35 -12.96
CA GLU A 83 -2.12 0.49 -13.18
C GLU A 83 -2.11 1.74 -12.29
N LEU A 84 -3.25 2.16 -11.74
CA LEU A 84 -3.36 3.30 -10.82
C LEU A 84 -3.33 2.90 -9.34
N SER A 85 -3.25 1.60 -9.04
CA SER A 85 -3.00 1.12 -7.68
C SER A 85 -1.56 1.41 -7.30
N ALA A 86 -1.32 2.28 -6.32
CA ALA A 86 0.02 2.77 -6.02
C ALA A 86 0.35 2.76 -4.52
N SER A 87 1.66 2.74 -4.18
CA SER A 87 2.17 2.99 -2.82
C SER A 87 1.60 2.01 -1.78
N ALA A 88 0.79 2.47 -0.80
CA ALA A 88 0.20 1.61 0.24
C ALA A 88 -0.67 0.50 -0.34
N SER A 89 -1.37 0.73 -1.45
CA SER A 89 -2.12 -0.32 -2.16
C SER A 89 -1.20 -1.41 -2.68
N GLU A 90 -0.02 -1.04 -3.19
CA GLU A 90 1.00 -2.00 -3.64
C GLU A 90 1.60 -2.76 -2.47
N ILE A 91 1.80 -2.12 -1.32
CA ILE A 91 2.27 -2.77 -0.10
C ILE A 91 1.29 -3.86 0.33
N LEU A 92 -0.01 -3.56 0.39
CA LEU A 92 -1.02 -4.54 0.77
C LEU A 92 -1.09 -5.70 -0.21
N ALA A 93 -1.19 -5.42 -1.51
CA ALA A 93 -1.25 -6.43 -2.55
C ALA A 93 0.01 -7.33 -2.52
N ALA A 94 1.20 -6.72 -2.43
CA ALA A 94 2.48 -7.44 -2.37
C ALA A 94 2.57 -8.33 -1.13
N ALA A 95 2.20 -7.82 0.06
CA ALA A 95 2.25 -8.60 1.29
C ALA A 95 1.31 -9.81 1.20
N MET A 96 0.07 -9.61 0.78
CA MET A 96 -0.90 -10.70 0.64
C MET A 96 -0.49 -11.73 -0.41
N GLN A 97 0.14 -11.30 -1.50
CA GLN A 97 0.70 -12.19 -2.52
C GLN A 97 1.89 -13.00 -1.96
N ASP A 98 2.84 -12.34 -1.27
CA ASP A 98 4.01 -13.01 -0.69
C ASP A 98 3.64 -14.05 0.37
N TYR A 99 2.61 -13.76 1.17
CA TYR A 99 2.03 -14.72 2.11
C TYR A 99 1.18 -15.82 1.45
N LYS A 100 0.92 -15.74 0.14
CA LYS A 100 -0.06 -16.60 -0.56
C LYS A 100 -1.44 -16.53 0.09
N ARG A 101 -1.75 -15.39 0.67
CA ARG A 101 -2.99 -15.16 1.42
C ARG A 101 -4.13 -14.69 0.51
N ALA A 102 -3.81 -14.01 -0.58
CA ALA A 102 -4.78 -13.56 -1.58
C ALA A 102 -4.30 -13.85 -2.99
N ILE A 103 -5.25 -13.94 -3.91
CA ILE A 103 -5.00 -13.92 -5.36
C ILE A 103 -5.13 -12.47 -5.81
N ILE A 104 -4.13 -11.97 -6.54
CA ILE A 104 -4.13 -10.64 -7.11
C ILE A 104 -4.66 -10.71 -8.53
N ILE A 105 -5.75 -10.00 -8.79
CA ILE A 105 -6.42 -9.99 -10.11
C ILE A 105 -6.48 -8.55 -10.62
N GLY A 106 -6.13 -8.33 -11.89
CA GLY A 106 -6.24 -6.99 -12.46
C GLY A 106 -5.43 -6.75 -13.71
N GLY A 107 -4.95 -5.53 -13.89
CA GLY A 107 -4.03 -5.17 -14.96
C GLY A 107 -2.71 -5.94 -14.86
N LYS A 108 -1.85 -5.82 -15.86
CA LYS A 108 -0.58 -6.56 -15.89
C LYS A 108 0.25 -6.34 -14.61
N GLN A 109 0.27 -5.10 -14.13
CA GLN A 109 0.99 -4.70 -12.93
C GLN A 109 0.38 -3.41 -12.34
N THR A 110 0.71 -3.11 -11.09
CA THR A 110 0.36 -1.86 -10.43
C THR A 110 1.32 -0.73 -10.83
N PHE A 111 1.13 0.46 -10.30
CA PHE A 111 1.81 1.70 -10.68
C PHE A 111 3.36 1.62 -10.59
N GLY A 112 3.88 0.95 -9.58
CA GLY A 112 5.33 0.80 -9.41
C GLY A 112 5.99 1.85 -8.52
N LYS A 113 5.26 2.44 -7.57
CA LYS A 113 5.82 3.38 -6.59
C LYS A 113 6.41 2.62 -5.41
N GLY A 114 7.73 2.69 -5.25
CA GLY A 114 8.48 2.05 -4.16
C GLY A 114 9.09 3.03 -3.16
N THR A 115 8.59 4.28 -3.10
CA THR A 115 9.16 5.34 -2.27
C THR A 115 8.15 5.91 -1.28
N VAL A 116 8.66 6.37 -0.12
CA VAL A 116 7.91 7.12 0.88
C VAL A 116 8.30 8.59 0.78
N GLN A 117 7.32 9.45 0.66
CA GLN A 117 7.49 10.89 0.59
C GLN A 117 6.96 11.57 1.85
N SER A 118 7.58 12.67 2.24
CA SER A 118 7.14 13.53 3.33
C SER A 118 7.11 14.98 2.88
N PHE A 119 6.24 15.76 3.51
CA PHE A 119 6.26 17.21 3.39
C PHE A 119 7.13 17.78 4.50
N VAL A 120 8.03 18.68 4.11
CA VAL A 120 8.86 19.45 5.01
C VAL A 120 8.38 20.89 4.94
N ASP A 121 7.81 21.40 6.03
CA ASP A 121 7.37 22.78 6.12
C ASP A 121 8.61 23.70 6.15
N LEU A 122 8.70 24.59 5.16
CA LEU A 122 9.84 25.49 5.05
C LEU A 122 9.82 26.60 6.10
N ASN A 123 8.64 26.90 6.67
CA ASN A 123 8.51 27.88 7.74
C ASN A 123 9.21 27.45 9.03
N GLU A 124 9.37 26.14 9.27
CA GLU A 124 10.06 25.60 10.45
C GLU A 124 11.57 25.94 10.48
N PHE A 125 12.17 26.27 9.33
CA PHE A 125 13.60 26.57 9.22
C PHE A 125 13.94 28.05 9.52
N LEU A 126 12.95 28.94 9.47
CA LEU A 126 13.14 30.36 9.70
C LEU A 126 12.41 30.84 10.95
N ARG A 127 13.15 31.16 11.99
CA ARG A 127 12.59 31.68 13.26
C ARG A 127 11.89 33.05 13.11
N GLN A 128 12.29 33.85 12.13
CA GLN A 128 11.65 35.11 11.74
C GLN A 128 11.61 35.15 10.21
N ASN A 129 10.43 35.22 9.67
CA ASN A 129 10.21 35.27 8.24
C ASN A 129 9.33 36.45 7.88
N ASN A 130 9.89 37.41 7.13
CA ASN A 130 9.17 38.59 6.63
C ASN A 130 8.62 38.41 5.24
N TYR A 131 8.74 37.18 4.66
CA TYR A 131 8.36 36.88 3.29
C TYR A 131 6.98 36.20 3.19
N GLY A 132 6.28 35.99 4.32
CA GLY A 132 5.02 35.26 4.39
C GLY A 132 5.19 33.75 4.42
N ASP A 133 4.18 32.99 3.99
CA ASP A 133 4.22 31.54 3.96
C ASP A 133 5.20 31.06 2.88
N LEU A 134 6.19 30.29 3.28
CA LEU A 134 7.22 29.71 2.41
C LEU A 134 6.78 28.39 1.80
N GLY A 135 5.61 27.84 2.21
CA GLY A 135 5.10 26.57 1.73
C GLY A 135 5.85 25.36 2.25
N ALA A 136 5.69 24.24 1.58
CA ALA A 136 6.28 22.97 1.97
C ALA A 136 6.98 22.27 0.80
N LEU A 137 8.09 21.63 1.08
CA LEU A 137 8.84 20.80 0.13
C LEU A 137 8.44 19.34 0.28
N LYS A 138 7.99 18.72 -0.81
CA LYS A 138 7.73 17.27 -0.87
C LYS A 138 9.00 16.54 -1.28
N ILE A 139 9.54 15.74 -0.37
CA ILE A 139 10.80 15.01 -0.59
C ILE A 139 10.63 13.51 -0.36
N THR A 140 11.41 12.72 -1.09
CA THR A 140 11.54 11.29 -0.86
C THR A 140 12.50 11.05 0.31
N ILE A 141 12.02 10.38 1.35
CA ILE A 141 12.77 10.14 2.59
C ILE A 141 13.18 8.68 2.77
N GLN A 142 12.42 7.74 2.21
CA GLN A 142 12.65 6.31 2.36
C GLN A 142 12.26 5.56 1.08
N LYS A 143 12.81 4.34 0.94
CA LYS A 143 12.32 3.32 0.00
C LYS A 143 11.64 2.21 0.79
N PHE A 144 10.63 1.61 0.21
CA PHE A 144 10.03 0.41 0.80
C PHE A 144 10.26 -0.82 -0.08
N TYR A 145 10.21 -1.97 0.57
CA TYR A 145 10.48 -3.27 -0.02
C TYR A 145 9.43 -4.27 0.45
N ARG A 146 9.18 -5.25 -0.39
CA ARG A 146 8.34 -6.42 -0.06
C ARG A 146 8.98 -7.20 1.10
N ILE A 147 8.20 -8.05 1.75
CA ILE A 147 8.69 -8.90 2.85
C ILE A 147 9.76 -9.89 2.37
N ASN A 148 9.73 -10.31 1.11
CA ASN A 148 10.76 -11.14 0.48
C ASN A 148 12.03 -10.38 0.05
N GLY A 149 12.07 -9.06 0.25
CA GLY A 149 13.19 -8.18 -0.13
C GLY A 149 13.09 -7.59 -1.54
N GLY A 150 12.10 -7.97 -2.34
CA GLY A 150 11.84 -7.37 -3.65
C GLY A 150 11.38 -5.92 -3.54
N SER A 151 11.52 -5.16 -4.63
CA SER A 151 11.05 -3.77 -4.72
C SER A 151 9.86 -3.67 -5.65
N THR A 152 8.90 -2.80 -5.30
CA THR A 152 7.82 -2.41 -6.20
C THR A 152 8.22 -1.24 -7.10
N GLN A 153 9.32 -0.54 -6.79
CA GLN A 153 9.77 0.61 -7.58
C GLN A 153 9.97 0.24 -9.06
N LEU A 154 9.32 0.96 -9.94
CA LEU A 154 9.25 0.78 -11.39
C LEU A 154 8.62 -0.54 -11.86
N LYS A 155 8.52 -1.53 -10.98
CA LYS A 155 8.04 -2.88 -11.32
C LYS A 155 6.57 -3.09 -10.95
N GLY A 156 6.11 -2.46 -9.87
CA GLY A 156 4.78 -2.70 -9.32
C GLY A 156 4.62 -4.09 -8.71
N VAL A 157 3.37 -4.48 -8.52
CA VAL A 157 2.93 -5.84 -8.18
C VAL A 157 2.29 -6.44 -9.42
N GLU A 158 2.85 -7.52 -9.93
CA GLU A 158 2.29 -8.26 -11.06
C GLU A 158 1.07 -9.04 -10.58
N SER A 159 -0.02 -8.98 -11.36
CA SER A 159 -1.23 -9.75 -11.05
C SER A 159 -1.01 -11.25 -11.27
N ASP A 160 -1.55 -12.07 -10.38
CA ASP A 160 -1.56 -13.54 -10.54
C ASP A 160 -2.49 -13.94 -11.70
N ILE A 161 -3.58 -13.18 -11.86
CA ILE A 161 -4.53 -13.33 -12.99
C ILE A 161 -4.69 -11.97 -13.66
N VAL A 162 -4.23 -11.88 -14.90
CA VAL A 162 -4.34 -10.67 -15.71
C VAL A 162 -5.68 -10.64 -16.41
N VAL A 163 -6.43 -9.56 -16.21
CA VAL A 163 -7.69 -9.30 -16.91
C VAL A 163 -7.59 -8.01 -17.73
N PRO A 164 -8.28 -7.91 -18.87
CA PRO A 164 -8.29 -6.68 -19.65
C PRO A 164 -8.83 -5.50 -18.85
N ASP A 165 -8.12 -4.37 -18.91
CA ASP A 165 -8.54 -3.09 -18.35
C ASP A 165 -8.51 -2.01 -19.46
N LYS A 166 -9.24 -0.91 -19.24
CA LYS A 166 -9.24 0.26 -20.13
C LYS A 166 -7.87 0.94 -20.21
N TYR A 167 -7.00 0.73 -19.23
CA TYR A 167 -5.65 1.27 -19.16
C TYR A 167 -4.60 0.42 -19.90
N LYS A 168 -4.96 -0.78 -20.37
CA LYS A 168 -4.03 -1.73 -21.00
C LYS A 168 -3.15 -1.14 -22.12
N TYR A 169 -3.66 -0.12 -22.81
CA TYR A 169 -2.98 0.51 -23.95
C TYR A 169 -2.43 1.90 -23.65
N ILE A 170 -2.39 2.28 -22.38
CA ILE A 170 -1.86 3.58 -21.92
C ILE A 170 -0.65 3.29 -21.05
N ASP A 171 0.47 3.95 -21.35
CA ASP A 171 1.67 3.87 -20.51
C ASP A 171 1.42 4.67 -19.22
N ILE A 172 1.03 3.96 -18.18
CA ILE A 172 0.77 4.49 -16.84
C ILE A 172 1.62 3.72 -15.86
N GLY A 173 2.54 4.42 -15.20
CA GLY A 173 3.38 3.83 -14.16
C GLY A 173 4.53 4.74 -13.79
N GLU A 174 5.16 4.47 -12.67
CA GLU A 174 6.35 5.21 -12.21
C GLU A 174 7.49 5.14 -13.23
N ARG A 175 7.60 4.04 -13.96
CA ARG A 175 8.63 3.84 -15.00
C ARG A 175 8.40 4.68 -16.26
N ASP A 176 7.16 5.13 -16.48
CA ASP A 176 6.74 5.87 -17.66
C ASP A 176 6.75 7.39 -17.40
N MET A 177 7.06 7.78 -16.15
CA MET A 177 7.22 9.18 -15.76
C MET A 177 8.64 9.67 -16.09
N PRO A 178 8.81 10.95 -16.56
CA PRO A 178 10.10 11.54 -16.84
C PRO A 178 10.97 11.74 -15.60
#